data_b73b0470dd1c1a3f5a09d845489372dd
#
_entry.id   b73b0470dd1c1a3f5a09d845489372dd
#
_cell.length_a   1.000
_cell.length_b   1.000
_cell.length_c   1.000
_cell.angle_alpha   90.00
_cell.angle_beta   90.00
_cell.angle_gamma   90.00
#
_symmetry.space_group_name_H-M   'P 1'
#
loop_
_entity.id
_entity.type
_entity.pdbx_description
1 polymer ?
#
loop_
_entity_poly.entity_id
_entity_poly.type
_entity_poly.pdbx_seq_one_letter_code
_entity_poly.pdbx_strand_id
1 'polypeptide(L)'
;GISHNDTDMSSSEELQMFATEGEKGTKDIGDVGYGFAGQAVSEDLVQGYKTSYWDSVPDWAKGEDGKWMVAYTGVTTFLVNTDQVDKVPTSWQDIKDGDYKVALGPLTGGNAQAAFIASAYAFGGDMNNLDPAFEFWTELAKEGRINTLDITQANFESGEISVGVVWSFTGIPYSKNISQYKMQAVVPSDGCLQNGY
;
A
#
# COMPACT_ATOMS: atom_id res chain seq x y z
N GLY A 1 -15.43 -14.56 -19.30
CA GLY A 1 -14.26 -13.70 -19.05
C GLY A 1 -13.15 -14.03 -20.02
N ILE A 2 -12.18 -13.15 -20.12
CA ILE A 2 -10.94 -13.37 -20.89
C ILE A 2 -10.01 -14.19 -20.00
N SER A 3 -9.37 -15.23 -20.57
CA SER A 3 -8.33 -15.99 -19.87
C SER A 3 -7.09 -15.09 -19.71
N HIS A 4 -6.51 -15.03 -18.53
CA HIS A 4 -5.34 -14.23 -18.21
C HIS A 4 -4.38 -15.00 -17.29
N ASN A 5 -3.11 -14.57 -17.26
CA ASN A 5 -2.10 -15.06 -16.36
C ASN A 5 -1.61 -13.89 -15.50
N ASP A 6 -1.79 -14.01 -14.20
CA ASP A 6 -1.32 -13.01 -13.25
C ASP A 6 0.12 -13.33 -12.81
N THR A 7 0.87 -12.27 -12.52
CA THR A 7 2.17 -12.34 -11.87
C THR A 7 2.17 -11.32 -10.76
N ASP A 8 2.29 -11.78 -9.52
CA ASP A 8 2.33 -10.92 -8.35
C ASP A 8 3.76 -10.41 -8.12
N MET A 9 3.94 -9.10 -8.10
CA MET A 9 5.22 -8.44 -7.86
C MET A 9 5.00 -7.01 -7.34
N SER A 10 6.05 -6.40 -6.79
CA SER A 10 5.99 -4.99 -6.39
C SER A 10 5.99 -4.07 -7.60
N SER A 11 5.42 -2.85 -7.47
CA SER A 11 5.39 -1.85 -8.56
C SER A 11 6.77 -1.57 -9.17
N SER A 12 7.84 -1.54 -8.35
CA SER A 12 9.20 -1.32 -8.85
C SER A 12 9.74 -2.51 -9.65
N GLU A 13 9.45 -3.74 -9.22
CA GLU A 13 9.85 -4.95 -9.94
C GLU A 13 9.11 -5.06 -11.28
N GLU A 14 7.83 -4.66 -11.31
CA GLU A 14 7.04 -4.65 -12.53
C GLU A 14 7.58 -3.68 -13.57
N LEU A 15 7.91 -2.43 -13.18
CA LEU A 15 8.54 -1.48 -14.11
C LEU A 15 9.92 -1.96 -14.56
N GLN A 16 10.71 -2.59 -13.70
CA GLN A 16 11.98 -3.18 -14.09
C GLN A 16 11.81 -4.33 -15.08
N MET A 17 10.76 -5.14 -14.93
CA MET A 17 10.42 -6.18 -15.89
C MET A 17 10.06 -5.56 -17.25
N PHE A 18 9.20 -4.54 -17.30
CA PHE A 18 8.85 -3.85 -18.54
C PHE A 18 10.08 -3.27 -19.23
N ALA A 19 10.98 -2.64 -18.49
CA ALA A 19 12.25 -2.13 -19.02
C ALA A 19 13.14 -3.24 -19.59
N THR A 20 13.19 -4.40 -18.96
CA THR A 20 14.02 -5.53 -19.37
C THR A 20 13.47 -6.23 -20.63
N GLU A 21 12.16 -6.41 -20.69
CA GLU A 21 11.48 -7.09 -21.80
C GLU A 21 11.36 -6.19 -23.04
N GLY A 22 11.18 -4.88 -22.83
CA GLY A 22 11.06 -3.89 -23.90
C GLY A 22 9.98 -4.27 -24.93
N GLU A 23 10.28 -4.17 -26.21
CA GLU A 23 9.33 -4.49 -27.30
C GLU A 23 8.89 -5.97 -27.34
N LYS A 24 9.55 -6.84 -26.58
CA LYS A 24 9.19 -8.27 -26.47
C LYS A 24 8.37 -8.57 -25.23
N GLY A 25 7.70 -7.55 -24.69
CA GLY A 25 6.90 -7.64 -23.49
C GLY A 25 5.96 -8.85 -23.47
N THR A 26 5.93 -9.54 -22.34
CA THR A 26 5.05 -10.70 -22.09
C THR A 26 3.77 -10.32 -21.35
N LYS A 27 3.66 -9.05 -20.95
CA LYS A 27 2.54 -8.48 -20.19
C LYS A 27 1.81 -7.42 -21.00
N ASP A 28 0.50 -7.47 -20.96
CA ASP A 28 -0.37 -6.53 -21.67
C ASP A 28 -0.80 -5.35 -20.78
N ILE A 29 -0.83 -5.54 -19.46
CA ILE A 29 -1.31 -4.56 -18.47
C ILE A 29 -0.44 -4.66 -17.22
N GLY A 30 -0.11 -3.52 -16.62
CA GLY A 30 0.51 -3.41 -15.32
C GLY A 30 -0.42 -2.80 -14.27
N ASP A 31 -0.34 -3.29 -13.03
CA ASP A 31 -1.04 -2.76 -11.87
C ASP A 31 -0.04 -2.17 -10.87
N VAL A 32 0.32 -0.92 -11.12
CA VAL A 32 1.35 -0.21 -10.33
C VAL A 32 0.74 0.95 -9.54
N GLY A 33 1.32 1.23 -8.38
CA GLY A 33 0.91 2.40 -7.60
C GLY A 33 1.05 3.70 -8.40
N TYR A 34 0.09 4.61 -8.27
CA TYR A 34 0.02 5.89 -9.00
C TYR A 34 1.34 6.67 -9.00
N GLY A 35 2.12 6.61 -7.91
CA GLY A 35 3.43 7.24 -7.82
C GLY A 35 4.45 6.75 -8.87
N PHE A 36 4.25 5.57 -9.45
CA PHE A 36 5.11 4.98 -10.47
C PHE A 36 4.68 5.33 -11.91
N ALA A 37 3.48 5.89 -12.10
CA ALA A 37 2.97 6.23 -13.43
C ALA A 37 3.87 7.22 -14.18
N GLY A 38 4.40 8.24 -13.48
CA GLY A 38 5.33 9.22 -14.05
C GLY A 38 6.63 8.57 -14.56
N GLN A 39 7.17 7.62 -13.81
CA GLN A 39 8.37 6.86 -14.22
C GLN A 39 8.07 6.00 -15.44
N ALA A 40 6.97 5.23 -15.42
CA ALA A 40 6.57 4.39 -16.55
C ALA A 40 6.45 5.17 -17.87
N VAL A 41 5.91 6.40 -17.80
CA VAL A 41 5.76 7.29 -18.96
C VAL A 41 7.11 7.88 -19.39
N SER A 42 7.92 8.39 -18.46
CA SER A 42 9.19 9.06 -18.76
C SER A 42 10.27 8.12 -19.31
N GLU A 43 10.22 6.85 -18.92
CA GLU A 43 11.13 5.81 -19.40
C GLU A 43 10.57 5.04 -20.61
N ASP A 44 9.41 5.48 -21.16
CA ASP A 44 8.73 4.89 -22.32
C ASP A 44 8.45 3.38 -22.18
N LEU A 45 8.08 2.96 -20.95
CA LEU A 45 7.80 1.56 -20.62
C LEU A 45 6.37 1.12 -20.97
N VAL A 46 5.50 2.06 -21.30
CA VAL A 46 4.07 1.84 -21.55
C VAL A 46 3.60 2.57 -22.80
N GLN A 47 2.67 1.97 -23.52
CA GLN A 47 2.02 2.59 -24.67
C GLN A 47 0.61 3.07 -24.33
N GLY A 48 0.12 4.06 -25.09
CA GLY A 48 -1.23 4.60 -24.87
C GLY A 48 -2.32 3.66 -25.35
N TYR A 49 -3.31 3.42 -24.47
CA TYR A 49 -4.55 2.71 -24.81
C TYR A 49 -5.73 3.34 -24.10
N LYS A 50 -6.73 3.80 -24.86
CA LYS A 50 -7.96 4.37 -24.30
C LYS A 50 -9.07 3.32 -24.37
N THR A 51 -9.51 2.88 -23.18
CA THR A 51 -10.61 1.92 -23.05
C THR A 51 -11.93 2.51 -23.52
N SER A 52 -12.96 1.67 -23.73
CA SER A 52 -14.32 2.15 -24.05
C SER A 52 -14.95 3.01 -22.94
N TYR A 53 -14.43 2.97 -21.73
CA TYR A 53 -14.86 3.76 -20.57
C TYR A 53 -13.99 4.98 -20.30
N TRP A 54 -13.04 5.27 -21.16
CA TRP A 54 -12.05 6.35 -20.97
C TRP A 54 -12.67 7.70 -20.62
N ASP A 55 -13.75 8.07 -21.30
CA ASP A 55 -14.40 9.36 -21.08
C ASP A 55 -15.14 9.46 -19.73
N SER A 56 -15.42 8.32 -19.11
CA SER A 56 -16.03 8.27 -17.77
C SER A 56 -15.00 8.31 -16.62
N VAL A 57 -13.71 8.12 -16.92
CA VAL A 57 -12.64 8.25 -15.94
C VAL A 57 -12.37 9.74 -15.68
N PRO A 58 -12.35 10.20 -14.40
CA PRO A 58 -12.04 11.60 -14.07
C PRO A 58 -10.67 12.03 -14.61
N ASP A 59 -10.53 13.30 -14.98
CA ASP A 59 -9.29 13.80 -15.60
C ASP A 59 -8.06 13.65 -14.69
N TRP A 60 -8.23 13.78 -13.38
CA TRP A 60 -7.15 13.57 -12.41
C TRP A 60 -6.68 12.11 -12.32
N ALA A 61 -7.48 11.17 -12.80
CA ALA A 61 -7.26 9.73 -12.68
C ALA A 61 -6.79 9.09 -14.00
N LYS A 62 -6.29 9.87 -14.95
CA LYS A 62 -5.83 9.35 -16.25
C LYS A 62 -4.78 10.28 -16.89
N GLY A 63 -3.86 9.70 -17.64
CA GLY A 63 -2.94 10.45 -18.51
C GLY A 63 -3.60 10.81 -19.83
N GLU A 64 -3.47 12.06 -20.30
CA GLU A 64 -4.10 12.53 -21.54
C GLU A 64 -3.76 11.67 -22.78
N ASP A 65 -2.56 11.09 -22.79
CA ASP A 65 -2.05 10.22 -23.86
C ASP A 65 -2.56 8.76 -23.75
N GLY A 66 -3.30 8.42 -22.71
CA GLY A 66 -3.82 7.07 -22.47
C GLY A 66 -2.79 6.08 -21.95
N LYS A 67 -1.61 6.52 -21.53
CA LYS A 67 -0.53 5.64 -21.07
C LYS A 67 -0.78 5.08 -19.66
N TRP A 68 -1.67 5.69 -18.89
CA TRP A 68 -2.07 5.21 -17.56
C TRP A 68 -3.49 5.68 -17.19
N MET A 69 -4.12 4.96 -16.31
CA MET A 69 -5.37 5.36 -15.63
C MET A 69 -5.43 4.71 -14.26
N VAL A 70 -6.05 5.40 -13.30
CA VAL A 70 -6.33 4.85 -11.96
C VAL A 70 -7.59 3.98 -12.05
N ALA A 71 -7.47 2.72 -11.73
CA ALA A 71 -8.56 1.76 -11.73
C ALA A 71 -9.28 1.71 -10.37
N TYR A 72 -8.56 1.91 -9.27
CA TYR A 72 -9.09 1.94 -7.91
C TYR A 72 -8.23 2.79 -6.98
N THR A 73 -8.79 3.21 -5.86
CA THR A 73 -8.07 4.00 -4.84
C THR A 73 -8.26 3.41 -3.46
N GLY A 74 -7.33 3.70 -2.58
CA GLY A 74 -7.40 3.33 -1.17
C GLY A 74 -6.68 4.33 -0.28
N VAL A 75 -6.90 4.19 1.03
CA VAL A 75 -6.24 4.99 2.05
C VAL A 75 -5.44 4.08 2.97
N THR A 76 -4.36 4.62 3.55
CA THR A 76 -3.60 3.95 4.60
C THR A 76 -4.54 3.55 5.74
N THR A 77 -4.48 2.29 6.17
CA THR A 77 -5.42 1.68 7.12
C THR A 77 -4.65 0.75 8.05
N PHE A 78 -4.98 0.75 9.32
CA PHE A 78 -4.53 -0.28 10.27
C PHE A 78 -5.49 -1.47 10.18
N LEU A 79 -4.95 -2.66 9.92
CA LEU A 79 -5.68 -3.91 10.09
C LEU A 79 -5.26 -4.52 11.42
N VAL A 80 -6.20 -4.68 12.34
CA VAL A 80 -5.97 -5.02 13.74
C VAL A 80 -6.70 -6.30 14.13
N ASN A 81 -5.96 -7.23 14.71
CA ASN A 81 -6.52 -8.40 15.40
C ASN A 81 -6.95 -7.98 16.81
N THR A 82 -8.25 -7.75 16.99
CA THR A 82 -8.80 -7.24 18.26
C THR A 82 -8.84 -8.27 19.38
N ASP A 83 -8.56 -9.54 19.08
CA ASP A 83 -8.43 -10.58 20.10
C ASP A 83 -7.00 -10.64 20.69
N GLN A 84 -6.02 -9.96 20.03
CA GLN A 84 -4.61 -9.91 20.45
C GLN A 84 -4.15 -8.51 20.89
N VAL A 85 -4.98 -7.48 20.69
CA VAL A 85 -4.65 -6.08 20.99
C VAL A 85 -5.71 -5.53 21.92
N ASP A 86 -5.34 -5.20 23.16
CA ASP A 86 -6.27 -4.73 24.18
C ASP A 86 -6.95 -3.41 23.83
N LYS A 87 -6.20 -2.48 23.23
CA LYS A 87 -6.70 -1.20 22.73
C LYS A 87 -6.43 -1.07 21.24
N VAL A 88 -7.49 -1.05 20.44
CA VAL A 88 -7.40 -0.85 19.00
C VAL A 88 -6.83 0.53 18.69
N PRO A 89 -5.68 0.65 17.98
CA PRO A 89 -5.13 1.93 17.60
C PRO A 89 -6.03 2.65 16.59
N THR A 90 -6.26 3.94 16.83
CA THR A 90 -7.03 4.84 15.96
C THR A 90 -6.18 5.98 15.39
N SER A 91 -4.92 6.04 15.76
CA SER A 91 -3.95 7.06 15.38
C SER A 91 -2.54 6.47 15.34
N TRP A 92 -1.62 7.14 14.66
CA TRP A 92 -0.18 6.83 14.72
C TRP A 92 0.38 7.02 16.13
N GLN A 93 -0.20 7.97 16.88
CA GLN A 93 0.15 8.14 18.29
C GLN A 93 -0.25 6.91 19.11
N ASP A 94 -1.43 6.30 18.87
CA ASP A 94 -1.81 5.05 19.54
C ASP A 94 -0.86 3.89 19.17
N ILE A 95 -0.35 3.86 17.92
CA ILE A 95 0.69 2.90 17.50
C ILE A 95 1.97 3.12 18.30
N LYS A 96 2.41 4.39 18.45
CA LYS A 96 3.60 4.75 19.22
C LYS A 96 3.50 4.31 20.68
N ASP A 97 2.37 4.57 21.30
CA ASP A 97 2.11 4.31 22.72
C ASP A 97 1.74 2.84 23.03
N GLY A 98 1.50 2.03 21.99
CA GLY A 98 1.12 0.62 22.14
C GLY A 98 2.30 -0.28 22.54
N ASP A 99 2.02 -1.53 22.88
CA ASP A 99 2.99 -2.56 23.26
C ASP A 99 3.10 -3.73 22.27
N TYR A 100 2.37 -3.68 21.17
CA TYR A 100 2.30 -4.69 20.12
C TYR A 100 3.32 -4.42 18.99
N LYS A 101 3.58 -5.46 18.20
CA LYS A 101 4.37 -5.32 16.96
C LYS A 101 3.49 -4.87 15.81
N VAL A 102 4.10 -4.08 14.92
CA VAL A 102 3.45 -3.56 13.71
C VAL A 102 4.14 -4.07 12.47
N ALA A 103 3.39 -4.66 11.55
CA ALA A 103 3.87 -5.05 10.24
C ALA A 103 3.70 -3.88 9.25
N LEU A 104 4.79 -3.52 8.54
CA LEU A 104 4.82 -2.44 7.56
C LEU A 104 4.96 -2.96 6.13
N GLY A 105 5.64 -4.11 5.97
CA GLY A 105 6.10 -4.60 4.68
C GLY A 105 7.39 -3.89 4.21
N PRO A 106 7.93 -4.31 3.05
CA PRO A 106 9.16 -3.73 2.51
C PRO A 106 8.92 -2.33 1.92
N LEU A 107 9.85 -1.39 2.16
CA LEU A 107 9.79 -0.01 1.63
C LEU A 107 9.93 0.07 0.09
N THR A 108 10.20 -1.02 -0.59
CA THR A 108 10.13 -1.13 -2.06
C THR A 108 8.69 -1.15 -2.58
N GLY A 109 7.72 -1.43 -1.72
CA GLY A 109 6.29 -1.46 -2.05
C GLY A 109 5.56 -0.16 -1.73
N GLY A 110 4.59 0.20 -2.57
CA GLY A 110 3.81 1.44 -2.43
C GLY A 110 3.04 1.54 -1.11
N ASN A 111 2.60 0.40 -0.56
CA ASN A 111 1.92 0.36 0.74
C ASN A 111 2.82 0.86 1.89
N ALA A 112 4.05 0.33 1.98
CA ALA A 112 4.97 0.72 3.04
C ALA A 112 5.46 2.17 2.87
N GLN A 113 5.68 2.63 1.63
CA GLN A 113 6.01 4.03 1.36
C GLN A 113 4.89 4.98 1.79
N ALA A 114 3.64 4.63 1.49
CA ALA A 114 2.48 5.43 1.91
C ALA A 114 2.32 5.47 3.43
N ALA A 115 2.51 4.35 4.12
CA ALA A 115 2.49 4.29 5.58
C ALA A 115 3.60 5.15 6.21
N PHE A 116 4.80 5.12 5.60
CA PHE A 116 5.93 5.94 6.03
C PHE A 116 5.62 7.43 5.89
N ILE A 117 5.11 7.86 4.74
CA ILE A 117 4.71 9.25 4.49
C ILE A 117 3.56 9.67 5.42
N ALA A 118 2.52 8.84 5.58
CA ALA A 118 1.40 9.12 6.45
C ALA A 118 1.85 9.33 7.91
N SER A 119 2.77 8.51 8.40
CA SER A 119 3.35 8.68 9.74
C SER A 119 4.18 9.96 9.86
N ALA A 120 4.89 10.40 8.80
CA ALA A 120 5.58 11.69 8.81
C ALA A 120 4.60 12.84 9.07
N TYR A 121 3.49 12.89 8.33
CA TYR A 121 2.46 13.90 8.52
C TYR A 121 1.85 13.87 9.93
N ALA A 122 1.58 12.68 10.46
CA ALA A 122 1.05 12.52 11.82
C ALA A 122 1.94 13.13 12.90
N PHE A 123 3.26 13.09 12.70
CA PHE A 123 4.24 13.63 13.63
C PHE A 123 4.83 15.00 13.21
N GLY A 124 4.12 15.75 12.37
CA GLY A 124 4.46 17.13 12.02
C GLY A 124 5.46 17.30 10.88
N GLY A 125 5.73 16.23 10.13
CA GLY A 125 6.49 16.27 8.88
C GLY A 125 5.61 16.55 7.66
N ASP A 126 6.21 16.47 6.48
CA ASP A 126 5.55 16.59 5.17
C ASP A 126 6.36 15.86 4.09
N MET A 127 5.97 16.01 2.81
CA MET A 127 6.66 15.37 1.66
C MET A 127 8.13 15.81 1.48
N ASN A 128 8.54 16.94 2.05
CA ASN A 128 9.91 17.46 1.99
C ASN A 128 10.68 17.21 3.29
N ASN A 129 9.98 16.79 4.34
CA ASN A 129 10.55 16.49 5.66
C ASN A 129 9.97 15.18 6.20
N LEU A 130 10.67 14.08 5.96
CA LEU A 130 10.31 12.75 6.44
C LEU A 130 11.02 12.35 7.74
N ASP A 131 11.82 13.23 8.34
CA ASP A 131 12.56 12.97 9.58
C ASP A 131 11.65 12.45 10.71
N PRO A 132 10.44 13.00 10.96
CA PRO A 132 9.55 12.48 11.99
C PRO A 132 9.14 11.02 11.78
N ALA A 133 8.97 10.56 10.53
CA ALA A 133 8.73 9.15 10.25
C ALA A 133 9.96 8.29 10.55
N PHE A 134 11.17 8.74 10.16
CA PHE A 134 12.40 8.03 10.48
C PHE A 134 12.59 7.87 11.99
N GLU A 135 12.31 8.92 12.77
CA GLU A 135 12.36 8.87 14.23
C GLU A 135 11.37 7.86 14.80
N PHE A 136 10.10 7.94 14.38
CA PHE A 136 9.02 7.04 14.81
C PHE A 136 9.34 5.57 14.52
N TRP A 137 9.66 5.22 13.27
CA TRP A 137 9.93 3.84 12.89
C TRP A 137 11.23 3.31 13.49
N THR A 138 12.24 4.18 13.70
CA THR A 138 13.48 3.82 14.38
C THR A 138 13.25 3.53 15.87
N GLU A 139 12.36 4.28 16.52
CA GLU A 139 11.97 4.03 17.92
C GLU A 139 11.30 2.66 18.05
N LEU A 140 10.29 2.37 17.23
CA LEU A 140 9.63 1.05 17.20
C LEU A 140 10.63 -0.09 16.91
N ALA A 141 11.58 0.13 16.00
CA ALA A 141 12.61 -0.88 15.70
C ALA A 141 13.54 -1.14 16.90
N LYS A 142 13.97 -0.11 17.61
CA LYS A 142 14.80 -0.24 18.83
C LYS A 142 14.08 -0.98 19.94
N GLU A 143 12.76 -0.83 20.03
CA GLU A 143 11.91 -1.52 20.99
C GLU A 143 11.57 -2.97 20.55
N GLY A 144 12.02 -3.40 19.37
CA GLY A 144 11.69 -4.73 18.81
C GLY A 144 10.22 -4.87 18.38
N ARG A 145 9.56 -3.76 18.11
CA ARG A 145 8.12 -3.69 17.76
C ARG A 145 7.84 -3.69 16.25
N ILE A 146 8.84 -3.85 15.41
CA ILE A 146 8.63 -4.08 13.98
C ILE A 146 8.40 -5.58 13.74
N ASN A 147 7.32 -5.90 13.06
CA ASN A 147 7.09 -7.23 12.51
C ASN A 147 7.54 -7.24 11.04
N THR A 148 8.49 -8.12 10.71
CA THR A 148 9.11 -8.20 9.37
C THR A 148 8.46 -9.22 8.44
N LEU A 149 7.36 -9.84 8.87
CA LEU A 149 6.61 -10.77 8.03
C LEU A 149 5.88 -10.02 6.91
N ASP A 150 5.72 -10.69 5.79
CA ASP A 150 4.91 -10.20 4.69
C ASP A 150 3.45 -10.03 5.12
N ILE A 151 2.85 -8.95 4.66
CA ILE A 151 1.45 -8.62 4.98
C ILE A 151 0.53 -9.44 4.07
N THR A 152 0.25 -10.66 4.50
CA THR A 152 -0.64 -11.59 3.81
C THR A 152 -1.83 -11.96 4.69
N GLN A 153 -2.95 -12.35 4.08
CA GLN A 153 -4.09 -12.85 4.83
C GLN A 153 -3.70 -14.03 5.73
N ALA A 154 -2.85 -14.95 5.22
CA ALA A 154 -2.38 -16.12 5.97
C ALA A 154 -1.64 -15.76 7.26
N ASN A 155 -0.79 -14.72 7.24
CA ASN A 155 -0.05 -14.30 8.43
C ASN A 155 -0.94 -13.63 9.50
N PHE A 156 -2.06 -13.02 9.11
CA PHE A 156 -3.09 -12.60 10.04
C PHE A 156 -3.91 -13.78 10.56
N GLU A 157 -4.26 -14.75 9.70
CA GLU A 157 -5.02 -15.96 10.07
C GLU A 157 -4.25 -16.87 11.03
N SER A 158 -2.92 -16.91 10.91
CA SER A 158 -2.06 -17.63 11.86
C SER A 158 -1.87 -16.90 13.20
N GLY A 159 -2.24 -15.60 13.27
CA GLY A 159 -2.01 -14.77 14.45
C GLY A 159 -0.57 -14.26 14.58
N GLU A 160 0.28 -14.44 13.56
CA GLU A 160 1.66 -13.93 13.55
C GLU A 160 1.73 -12.41 13.36
N ILE A 161 0.69 -11.80 12.75
CA ILE A 161 0.52 -10.37 12.64
C ILE A 161 -0.73 -9.96 13.43
N SER A 162 -0.53 -9.16 14.48
CA SER A 162 -1.61 -8.58 15.27
C SER A 162 -2.04 -7.20 14.77
N VAL A 163 -1.08 -6.40 14.27
CA VAL A 163 -1.32 -5.08 13.66
C VAL A 163 -0.50 -4.97 12.39
N GLY A 164 -1.14 -4.64 11.30
CA GLY A 164 -0.46 -4.36 10.03
C GLY A 164 -0.97 -3.07 9.39
N VAL A 165 -0.07 -2.34 8.74
CA VAL A 165 -0.45 -1.16 7.95
C VAL A 165 -0.69 -1.60 6.51
N VAL A 166 -1.89 -1.40 6.03
CA VAL A 166 -2.36 -1.89 4.72
C VAL A 166 -3.16 -0.81 4.00
N TRP A 167 -3.40 -0.99 2.72
CA TRP A 167 -4.42 -0.21 2.01
C TRP A 167 -5.84 -0.62 2.44
N SER A 168 -6.78 0.31 2.42
CA SER A 168 -8.19 0.03 2.76
C SER A 168 -8.81 -1.04 1.86
N PHE A 169 -8.44 -1.10 0.58
CA PHE A 169 -8.92 -2.14 -0.34
C PHE A 169 -8.34 -3.54 -0.02
N THR A 170 -7.28 -3.65 0.77
CA THR A 170 -6.76 -4.91 1.33
C THR A 170 -7.35 -5.17 2.71
N GLY A 171 -7.29 -4.18 3.60
CA GLY A 171 -7.70 -4.31 5.00
C GLY A 171 -9.18 -4.62 5.19
N ILE A 172 -10.07 -3.99 4.40
CA ILE A 172 -11.51 -4.22 4.50
C ILE A 172 -11.90 -5.64 4.07
N PRO A 173 -11.44 -6.19 2.93
CA PRO A 173 -11.67 -7.60 2.62
C PRO A 173 -11.08 -8.56 3.66
N TYR A 174 -9.83 -8.35 4.08
CA TYR A 174 -9.21 -9.21 5.09
C TYR A 174 -9.98 -9.20 6.41
N SER A 175 -10.47 -8.05 6.86
CA SER A 175 -11.27 -7.97 8.08
C SER A 175 -12.59 -8.75 8.02
N LYS A 176 -13.09 -9.05 6.82
CA LYS A 176 -14.32 -9.83 6.59
C LYS A 176 -14.04 -11.30 6.33
N ASN A 177 -12.92 -11.61 5.68
CA ASN A 177 -12.58 -12.97 5.24
C ASN A 177 -11.90 -13.79 6.35
N ILE A 178 -11.10 -13.14 7.22
CA ILE A 178 -10.46 -13.78 8.35
C ILE A 178 -11.52 -14.12 9.40
N SER A 179 -11.74 -15.40 9.62
CA SER A 179 -12.77 -15.90 10.56
C SER A 179 -12.18 -16.41 11.88
N GLN A 180 -10.87 -16.64 11.94
CA GLN A 180 -10.17 -17.16 13.13
C GLN A 180 -10.09 -16.14 14.27
N TYR A 181 -10.09 -14.85 13.93
CA TYR A 181 -9.99 -13.72 14.85
C TYR A 181 -10.98 -12.63 14.50
N LYS A 182 -11.28 -11.79 15.48
CA LYS A 182 -12.01 -10.54 15.23
C LYS A 182 -11.06 -9.50 14.67
N MET A 183 -11.23 -9.18 13.40
CA MET A 183 -10.41 -8.20 12.71
C MET A 183 -11.14 -6.88 12.55
N GLN A 184 -10.42 -5.78 12.71
CA GLN A 184 -10.93 -4.44 12.47
C GLN A 184 -10.00 -3.65 11.54
N ALA A 185 -10.57 -3.03 10.52
CA ALA A 185 -9.87 -2.07 9.66
C ALA A 185 -10.15 -0.65 10.16
N VAL A 186 -9.11 0.13 10.44
CA VAL A 186 -9.19 1.48 11.03
C VAL A 186 -8.37 2.45 10.21
N VAL A 187 -9.00 3.53 9.74
CA VAL A 187 -8.28 4.64 9.09
C VAL A 187 -7.71 5.53 10.19
N PRO A 188 -6.39 5.81 10.21
CA PRO A 188 -5.79 6.69 11.22
C PRO A 188 -6.40 8.09 11.19
N SER A 189 -6.69 8.63 12.39
CA SER A 189 -7.32 9.94 12.54
C SER A 189 -6.35 11.13 12.43
N ASP A 190 -5.06 10.88 12.60
CA ASP A 190 -3.98 11.87 12.65
C ASP A 190 -3.09 11.91 11.40
N GLY A 191 -3.34 11.03 10.45
CA GLY A 191 -2.65 11.02 9.16
C GLY A 191 -2.92 9.77 8.34
N CYS A 192 -3.44 9.94 7.15
CA CYS A 192 -3.53 8.87 6.17
C CYS A 192 -3.13 9.40 4.79
N LEU A 193 -2.58 8.54 3.96
CA LEU A 193 -2.31 8.84 2.56
C LEU A 193 -3.33 8.12 1.69
N GLN A 194 -3.90 8.84 0.73
CA GLN A 194 -4.68 8.25 -0.35
C GLN A 194 -3.75 7.97 -1.53
N ASN A 195 -3.87 6.81 -2.12
CA ASN A 195 -3.19 6.45 -3.36
C ASN A 195 -4.15 5.68 -4.28
N GLY A 196 -3.76 5.57 -5.55
CA GLY A 196 -4.47 4.81 -6.57
C GLY A 196 -3.55 3.81 -7.27
N TYR A 197 -4.16 2.88 -7.96
CA TYR A 197 -3.54 1.87 -8.79
C TYR A 197 -4.26 1.78 -10.13
#